data_94f09bf02f8ac362f6f63fb89171a83d
#
_entry.id   94f09bf02f8ac362f6f63fb89171a83d
#
_cell.length_a   1.000
_cell.length_b   1.000
_cell.length_c   1.000
_cell.angle_alpha   90.00
_cell.angle_beta   90.00
_cell.angle_gamma   90.00
#
_symmetry.space_group_name_H-M   'P 1'
#
loop_
_entity.id
_entity.type
_entity.pdbx_description
1 polymer ?
#
loop_
_entity_poly.entity_id
_entity_poly.type
_entity_poly.pdbx_seq_one_letter_code
_entity_poly.pdbx_strand_id
1 'polypeptide(L)'
;MCLISNFDYPSVADRDLTCYKVYILINDRYKSPYQKADMPKIGELATTLLEKPGSYLIEKGFHSFVSILDASNEAFLTTYIYKHKSYVFKCTIPRGAKYYEGRYDSLPASCSESIVIEEILDTKLS
;
A
#
# COMPACT_ATOMS: atom_id res chain seq x y z
N MET A 1 0.20 -7.03 -6.34
CA MET A 1 1.52 -6.59 -5.87
C MET A 1 1.95 -7.48 -4.72
N CYS A 2 3.10 -8.11 -4.86
CA CYS A 2 3.66 -8.94 -3.79
C CYS A 2 4.93 -8.29 -3.26
N LEU A 3 5.00 -8.12 -1.96
CA LEU A 3 6.19 -7.60 -1.29
C LEU A 3 7.19 -8.72 -1.06
N ILE A 4 8.45 -8.45 -1.35
CA ILE A 4 9.55 -9.36 -1.00
C ILE A 4 10.13 -8.89 0.32
N SER A 5 10.13 -9.77 1.32
CA SER A 5 10.72 -9.50 2.63
C SER A 5 11.56 -10.68 3.10
N ASN A 6 12.75 -10.38 3.60
CA ASN A 6 13.66 -11.39 4.16
C ASN A 6 13.46 -11.63 5.66
N PHE A 7 12.53 -10.89 6.28
CA PHE A 7 12.26 -11.06 7.71
C PHE A 7 11.36 -12.27 7.94
N ASP A 8 11.72 -13.12 8.90
CA ASP A 8 10.94 -14.31 9.24
C ASP A 8 9.66 -13.96 9.99
N TYR A 9 9.69 -12.88 10.75
CA TYR A 9 8.57 -12.45 11.60
C TYR A 9 8.22 -11.00 11.33
N PRO A 10 6.94 -10.63 11.47
CA PRO A 10 6.55 -9.23 11.34
C PRO A 10 7.06 -8.41 12.52
N SER A 11 7.33 -7.16 12.25
CA SER A 11 7.57 -6.15 13.28
C SER A 11 6.23 -5.65 13.84
N VAL A 12 6.28 -5.06 15.02
CA VAL A 12 5.12 -4.37 15.60
C VAL A 12 5.41 -2.88 15.56
N ALA A 13 4.50 -2.09 15.00
CA ALA A 13 4.68 -0.65 14.91
C ALA A 13 4.71 -0.04 16.32
N ASP A 14 5.82 0.63 16.65
CA ASP A 14 5.99 1.29 17.96
C ASP A 14 5.38 2.69 17.98
N ARG A 15 4.97 3.18 16.82
CA ARG A 15 4.31 4.47 16.62
C ARG A 15 3.47 4.40 15.36
N ASP A 16 2.69 5.43 15.07
CA ASP A 16 1.99 5.55 13.81
C ASP A 16 3.00 5.78 12.68
N LEU A 17 2.96 4.93 11.67
CA LEU A 17 3.87 4.99 10.52
C LEU A 17 3.13 5.55 9.32
N THR A 18 3.71 6.58 8.69
CA THR A 18 3.17 7.13 7.45
C THR A 18 3.59 6.29 6.26
N CYS A 19 2.65 5.98 5.39
CA CYS A 19 2.91 5.24 4.16
C CYS A 19 1.97 5.74 3.05
N TYR A 20 2.17 5.22 1.84
CA TYR A 20 1.45 5.70 0.66
C TYR A 20 0.96 4.53 -0.18
N LYS A 21 -0.28 4.61 -0.63
CA LYS A 21 -0.88 3.59 -1.50
C LYS A 21 -1.36 4.22 -2.79
N VAL A 22 -1.33 3.43 -3.84
CA VAL A 22 -1.85 3.82 -5.15
C VAL A 22 -3.16 3.10 -5.40
N TYR A 23 -4.19 3.86 -5.77
CA TYR A 23 -5.47 3.31 -6.18
C TYR A 23 -5.85 3.88 -7.56
N ILE A 24 -6.53 3.07 -8.35
CA ILE A 24 -7.08 3.50 -9.63
C ILE A 24 -8.56 3.83 -9.48
N LEU A 25 -9.03 4.77 -10.30
CA LEU A 25 -10.43 5.18 -10.31
C LEU A 25 -11.16 4.45 -11.44
N ILE A 26 -12.10 3.57 -11.08
CA ILE A 26 -12.93 2.81 -12.02
C ILE A 26 -14.39 3.01 -11.65
N ASN A 27 -15.20 3.54 -12.56
CA ASN A 27 -16.64 3.75 -12.34
C ASN A 27 -16.94 4.47 -11.03
N ASP A 28 -16.21 5.55 -10.78
CA ASP A 28 -16.32 6.40 -9.58
C ASP A 28 -15.95 5.70 -8.27
N ARG A 29 -15.24 4.57 -8.34
CA ARG A 29 -14.73 3.86 -7.17
C ARG A 29 -13.23 3.69 -7.25
N TYR A 30 -12.57 3.87 -6.12
CA TYR A 30 -11.13 3.60 -6.00
C TYR A 30 -10.92 2.11 -5.76
N LYS A 31 -10.03 1.52 -6.58
CA LYS A 31 -9.72 0.09 -6.52
C LYS A 31 -8.23 -0.14 -6.56
N SER A 32 -7.76 -1.20 -5.91
CA SER A 32 -6.36 -1.59 -6.00
C SER A 32 -6.01 -1.99 -7.45
N PRO A 33 -4.80 -1.63 -7.93
CA PRO A 33 -4.47 -1.84 -9.35
C PRO A 33 -4.48 -3.30 -9.80
N TYR A 34 -4.02 -4.21 -8.96
CA TYR A 34 -3.87 -5.62 -9.34
C TYR A 34 -5.11 -6.44 -9.08
N GLN A 35 -5.63 -6.38 -7.86
CA GLN A 35 -6.76 -7.23 -7.45
C GLN A 35 -8.11 -6.60 -7.70
N LYS A 36 -8.13 -5.32 -8.03
CA LYS A 36 -9.38 -4.54 -8.21
C LYS A 36 -10.25 -4.55 -6.96
N ALA A 37 -9.62 -4.70 -5.80
CA ALA A 37 -10.31 -4.64 -4.52
C ALA A 37 -10.68 -3.21 -4.16
N ASP A 38 -11.84 -3.02 -3.52
CA ASP A 38 -12.28 -1.71 -3.10
C ASP A 38 -11.34 -1.12 -2.04
N MET A 39 -11.07 0.19 -2.17
CA MET A 39 -10.32 0.92 -1.16
C MET A 39 -11.13 0.99 0.15
N PRO A 40 -10.48 0.78 1.31
CA PRO A 40 -11.14 1.04 2.59
C PRO A 40 -11.65 2.48 2.69
N LYS A 41 -12.67 2.70 3.51
CA LYS A 41 -13.19 4.05 3.73
C LYS A 41 -12.14 4.94 4.39
N ILE A 42 -12.05 6.18 3.93
CA ILE A 42 -11.12 7.17 4.48
C ILE A 42 -11.43 7.40 5.96
N GLY A 43 -10.39 7.38 6.78
CA GLY A 43 -10.49 7.61 8.23
C GLY A 43 -10.88 6.39 9.05
N GLU A 44 -11.25 5.28 8.43
CA GLU A 44 -11.62 4.06 9.14
C GLU A 44 -10.47 3.07 9.18
N LEU A 45 -10.32 2.40 10.32
CA LEU A 45 -9.33 1.32 10.46
C LEU A 45 -9.76 0.12 9.63
N ALA A 46 -8.91 -0.29 8.71
CA ALA A 46 -9.08 -1.52 7.95
C ALA A 46 -8.11 -2.58 8.45
N THR A 47 -8.57 -3.83 8.53
CA THR A 47 -7.74 -4.96 8.95
C THR A 47 -7.88 -6.11 7.97
N THR A 48 -6.82 -6.90 7.87
CA THR A 48 -6.80 -8.10 7.03
C THR A 48 -5.81 -9.10 7.58
N LEU A 49 -5.79 -10.29 7.01
CA LEU A 49 -4.76 -11.27 7.33
C LEU A 49 -3.41 -10.79 6.78
N LEU A 50 -2.36 -11.04 7.56
CA LEU A 50 -0.99 -10.81 7.14
C LEU A 50 -0.34 -12.17 6.98
N GLU A 51 -0.14 -12.61 5.74
CA GLU A 51 0.37 -13.95 5.44
C GLU A 51 1.62 -13.91 4.59
N LYS A 52 2.63 -14.61 5.07
CA LYS A 52 3.89 -14.87 4.37
C LYS A 52 4.07 -16.38 4.32
N PRO A 53 3.44 -17.08 3.34
CA PRO A 53 3.43 -18.55 3.32
C PRO A 53 4.79 -19.16 3.01
N GLY A 54 5.69 -18.41 2.35
CA GLY A 54 7.05 -18.86 2.03
C GLY A 54 8.11 -18.01 2.71
N SER A 55 9.33 -18.11 2.20
CA SER A 55 10.47 -17.40 2.79
C SER A 55 10.61 -15.95 2.33
N TYR A 56 9.98 -15.57 1.23
CA TYR A 56 10.24 -14.28 0.58
C TYR A 56 9.01 -13.44 0.33
N LEU A 57 7.92 -14.03 -0.17
CA LEU A 57 6.76 -13.29 -0.66
C LEU A 57 5.69 -13.17 0.41
N ILE A 58 5.17 -11.96 0.57
CA ILE A 58 3.99 -11.69 1.39
C ILE A 58 2.80 -11.64 0.46
N GLU A 59 1.87 -12.57 0.60
CA GLU A 59 0.72 -12.67 -0.28
C GLU A 59 -0.48 -11.89 0.21
N LYS A 60 -0.66 -11.77 1.52
CA LYS A 60 -1.81 -11.07 2.10
C LYS A 60 -1.37 -9.98 3.06
N GLY A 61 -2.05 -8.86 2.99
CA GLY A 61 -1.80 -7.67 3.78
C GLY A 61 -2.03 -6.42 2.97
N PHE A 62 -1.96 -5.27 3.62
CA PHE A 62 -2.03 -3.97 2.96
C PHE A 62 -0.63 -3.56 2.54
N HIS A 63 -0.39 -3.56 1.23
CA HIS A 63 0.89 -3.15 0.64
C HIS A 63 0.91 -1.64 0.48
N SER A 64 2.02 -1.03 0.85
CA SER A 64 2.20 0.42 0.76
C SER A 64 3.66 0.78 0.51
N PHE A 65 3.87 1.97 -0.06
CA PHE A 65 5.20 2.52 -0.27
C PHE A 65 5.61 3.37 0.92
N VAL A 66 6.89 3.38 1.21
CA VAL A 66 7.46 4.21 2.29
C VAL A 66 7.61 5.66 1.82
N SER A 67 7.90 5.88 0.54
CA SER A 67 8.18 7.18 -0.05
C SER A 67 7.03 7.67 -0.92
N ILE A 68 6.66 8.95 -0.75
CA ILE A 68 5.66 9.59 -1.62
C ILE A 68 6.13 9.64 -3.07
N LEU A 69 7.42 9.83 -3.31
CA LEU A 69 7.98 9.87 -4.66
C LEU A 69 7.82 8.53 -5.37
N ASP A 70 8.12 7.43 -4.67
CA ASP A 70 7.96 6.09 -5.21
C ASP A 70 6.50 5.79 -5.54
N ALA A 71 5.59 6.16 -4.65
CA ALA A 71 4.15 6.00 -4.87
C ALA A 71 3.67 6.84 -6.06
N SER A 72 4.18 8.06 -6.21
CA SER A 72 3.81 8.94 -7.32
C SER A 72 4.28 8.40 -8.67
N ASN A 73 5.50 7.88 -8.72
CA ASN A 73 6.02 7.23 -9.93
C ASN A 73 5.21 5.98 -10.27
N GLU A 74 4.85 5.19 -9.28
CA GLU A 74 4.03 4.00 -9.49
C GLU A 74 2.62 4.38 -9.97
N ALA A 75 2.05 5.46 -9.46
CA ALA A 75 0.75 5.96 -9.92
C ALA A 75 0.80 6.34 -11.41
N PHE A 76 1.87 7.00 -11.83
CA PHE A 76 2.07 7.34 -13.24
C PHE A 76 2.13 6.09 -14.12
N LEU A 77 2.93 5.10 -13.74
CA LEU A 77 3.05 3.84 -14.47
C LEU A 77 1.72 3.08 -14.49
N THR A 78 1.01 3.04 -13.40
CA THR A 78 -0.29 2.38 -13.29
C THR A 78 -1.32 3.02 -14.21
N THR A 79 -1.36 4.34 -14.28
CA THR A 79 -2.23 5.06 -15.22
C THR A 79 -1.92 4.67 -16.67
N TYR A 80 -0.65 4.59 -16.99
CA TYR A 80 -0.21 4.23 -18.34
C TYR A 80 -0.58 2.79 -18.70
N ILE A 81 -0.36 1.85 -17.78
CA ILE A 81 -0.58 0.42 -18.03
C ILE A 81 -2.08 0.07 -18.06
N TYR A 82 -2.84 0.54 -17.08
CA TYR A 82 -4.26 0.16 -16.93
C TYR A 82 -5.25 1.10 -17.60
N LYS A 83 -4.78 2.24 -18.11
CA LYS A 83 -5.62 3.23 -18.81
C LYS A 83 -6.73 3.83 -17.93
N HIS A 84 -6.53 3.85 -16.63
CA HIS A 84 -7.38 4.51 -15.66
C HIS A 84 -6.56 5.52 -14.87
N LYS A 85 -7.19 6.60 -14.41
CA LYS A 85 -6.51 7.56 -13.56
C LYS A 85 -6.11 6.90 -12.25
N SER A 86 -4.88 7.16 -11.82
CA SER A 86 -4.33 6.66 -10.56
C SER A 86 -4.09 7.82 -9.62
N TYR A 87 -4.27 7.55 -8.33
CA TYR A 87 -4.10 8.54 -7.27
C TYR A 87 -3.28 7.96 -6.13
N VAL A 88 -2.52 8.81 -5.48
CA VAL A 88 -1.75 8.46 -4.29
C VAL A 88 -2.54 8.89 -3.06
N PHE A 89 -2.65 7.99 -2.09
CA PHE A 89 -3.28 8.26 -0.81
C PHE A 89 -2.23 8.18 0.29
N LYS A 90 -2.24 9.18 1.17
CA LYS A 90 -1.48 9.13 2.41
C LYS A 90 -2.22 8.20 3.36
N CYS A 91 -1.47 7.28 3.97
CA CYS A 91 -2.01 6.27 4.86
C CYS A 91 -1.20 6.20 6.15
N THR A 92 -1.78 5.58 7.16
CA THR A 92 -1.11 5.32 8.43
C THR A 92 -1.19 3.85 8.77
N ILE A 93 -0.04 3.26 9.10
CA ILE A 93 0.02 1.97 9.78
C ILE A 93 -0.04 2.30 11.27
N PRO A 94 -1.13 1.95 11.98
CA PRO A 94 -1.30 2.40 13.35
C PRO A 94 -0.33 1.70 14.31
N ARG A 95 0.00 2.39 15.38
CA ARG A 95 0.78 1.82 16.48
C ARG A 95 0.16 0.50 16.94
N GLY A 96 1.01 -0.51 17.14
CA GLY A 96 0.58 -1.85 17.55
C GLY A 96 0.26 -2.80 16.41
N ALA A 97 0.16 -2.31 15.19
CA ALA A 97 -0.08 -3.16 14.02
C ALA A 97 1.16 -3.97 13.65
N LYS A 98 0.95 -5.18 13.22
CA LYS A 98 2.03 -6.02 12.68
C LYS A 98 2.26 -5.69 11.21
N TYR A 99 3.52 -5.61 10.82
CA TYR A 99 3.90 -5.32 9.45
C TYR A 99 5.25 -5.94 9.08
N TYR A 100 5.44 -6.18 7.79
CA TYR A 100 6.74 -6.55 7.24
C TYR A 100 7.30 -5.37 6.46
N GLU A 101 8.60 -5.12 6.64
CA GLU A 101 9.35 -4.25 5.76
C GLU A 101 9.97 -5.07 4.65
N GLY A 102 9.99 -4.52 3.46
CA GLY A 102 10.57 -5.22 2.32
C GLY A 102 10.70 -4.34 1.11
N ARG A 103 10.63 -4.95 -0.05
CA ARG A 103 10.79 -4.26 -1.32
C ARG A 103 9.72 -4.72 -2.31
N TYR A 104 9.25 -3.76 -3.06
CA TYR A 104 8.45 -3.99 -4.24
C TYR A 104 9.24 -3.43 -5.42
N ASP A 105 9.70 -4.31 -6.32
CA ASP A 105 10.45 -3.93 -7.51
C ASP A 105 11.64 -3.02 -7.18
N SER A 106 12.40 -3.37 -6.15
CA SER A 106 13.55 -2.64 -5.60
C SER A 106 13.20 -1.35 -4.84
N LEU A 107 11.92 -1.02 -4.69
CA LEU A 107 11.47 0.15 -3.94
C LEU A 107 11.13 -0.24 -2.49
N PRO A 108 11.53 0.57 -1.50
CA PRO A 108 11.13 0.32 -0.11
C PRO A 108 9.61 0.29 0.02
N ALA A 109 9.10 -0.75 0.65
CA ALA A 109 7.67 -0.94 0.82
C ALA A 109 7.37 -1.68 2.11
N SER A 110 6.13 -1.61 2.54
CA SER A 110 5.65 -2.30 3.74
C SER A 110 4.37 -3.06 3.43
N CYS A 111 4.13 -4.12 4.19
CA CYS A 111 2.87 -4.85 4.15
C CYS A 111 2.36 -5.02 5.57
N SER A 112 1.18 -4.52 5.87
CA SER A 112 0.63 -4.48 7.22
C SER A 112 -0.71 -5.19 7.34
N GLU A 113 -1.03 -5.62 8.57
CA GLU A 113 -2.34 -6.20 8.88
C GLU A 113 -3.43 -5.16 9.05
N SER A 114 -3.05 -3.91 9.36
CA SER A 114 -3.98 -2.81 9.58
C SER A 114 -3.48 -1.56 8.89
N ILE A 115 -4.41 -0.74 8.41
CA ILE A 115 -4.10 0.52 7.77
C ILE A 115 -5.29 1.49 7.91
N VAL A 116 -4.98 2.78 7.94
CA VAL A 116 -5.97 3.85 7.85
C VAL A 116 -5.64 4.69 6.62
N ILE A 117 -6.59 4.82 5.72
CA ILE A 117 -6.45 5.72 4.56
C ILE A 117 -6.80 7.13 5.05
N GLU A 118 -5.84 8.05 5.00
CA GLU A 118 -6.01 9.38 5.58
C GLU A 118 -6.57 10.39 4.59
N GLU A 119 -5.90 10.54 3.44
CA GLU A 119 -6.29 11.55 2.47
C GLU A 119 -5.72 11.27 1.09
N ILE A 120 -6.39 11.79 0.08
CA ILE A 120 -5.86 11.80 -1.28
C ILE A 120 -4.82 12.91 -1.42
N LEU A 121 -3.71 12.61 -2.09
CA LEU A 121 -2.67 13.59 -2.35
C LEU A 121 -2.76 14.07 -3.79
N ASP A 122 -2.63 15.38 -3.99
CA ASP A 122 -2.52 15.96 -5.32
C ASP A 122 -1.09 15.81 -5.82
N THR A 123 -0.82 14.66 -6.44
CA THR A 123 0.48 14.38 -7.02
C THR A 123 0.43 14.70 -8.51
N LYS A 124 0.45 15.97 -8.84
CA LYS A 124 0.60 16.37 -10.24
C LYS A 124 2.00 16.06 -10.70
N LEU A 125 2.14 14.94 -11.37
CA LEU A 125 3.30 14.65 -12.17
C LEU A 125 3.11 15.38 -13.50
N SER A 126 3.48 16.59 -13.51
CA SER A 126 3.57 17.34 -14.76
C SER A 126 4.87 17.02 -15.45
#